data_6696b7be7326d69b198bbf2364ce621e
#
_entry.id   6696b7be7326d69b198bbf2364ce621e
#
_cell.length_a   1.000
_cell.length_b   1.000
_cell.length_c   1.000
_cell.angle_alpha   90.00
_cell.angle_beta   90.00
_cell.angle_gamma   90.00
#
_symmetry.space_group_name_H-M   'P 1'
#
loop_
_entity.id
_entity.type
_entity.pdbx_description
1 polymer ?
#
loop_
_entity_poly.entity_id
_entity_poly.type
_entity_poly.pdbx_seq_one_letter_code
_entity_poly.pdbx_strand_id
1 'polypeptide(L)'
;MRDSKGAATQAASTTQLSPDSIMQLGLGFWDSKTLLSAVELGVFTELANLPLDAKSLAERLGLHSRSARDFLDALVALGMLQRSGEHYANTPATDLFLDRAKPSYLGGMLEMANQRLYPFWGSLTEALRTGNPQNEIKKGEDLFAAL
;
A
#
# COMPACT_ATOMS: atom_id res chain seq x y z
N MET A 1 -52.15 25.65 -37.78
CA MET A 1 -50.90 26.24 -38.24
C MET A 1 -50.31 27.09 -37.12
N ARG A 2 -49.40 26.56 -36.36
CA ARG A 2 -48.30 27.20 -35.63
C ARG A 2 -47.66 26.20 -34.71
N ASP A 3 -46.47 25.81 -35.12
CA ASP A 3 -45.52 24.98 -34.39
C ASP A 3 -45.09 25.72 -33.11
N SER A 4 -45.11 25.02 -31.98
CA SER A 4 -44.39 25.43 -30.79
C SER A 4 -43.37 24.36 -30.45
N LYS A 5 -42.14 24.60 -30.90
CA LYS A 5 -40.91 23.89 -30.51
C LYS A 5 -40.73 23.98 -28.99
N GLY A 6 -40.92 22.86 -28.32
CA GLY A 6 -40.49 22.72 -26.95
C GLY A 6 -38.96 22.63 -26.91
N ALA A 7 -38.31 23.68 -26.45
CA ALA A 7 -36.91 23.67 -26.10
C ALA A 7 -36.73 22.85 -24.83
N ALA A 8 -36.19 21.62 -24.97
CA ALA A 8 -35.70 20.82 -23.85
C ALA A 8 -34.47 21.54 -23.29
N THR A 9 -34.62 22.18 -22.16
CA THR A 9 -33.52 22.72 -21.36
C THR A 9 -32.78 21.54 -20.77
N GLN A 10 -31.65 21.17 -21.35
CA GLN A 10 -30.69 20.25 -20.70
C GLN A 10 -30.20 20.98 -19.45
N ALA A 11 -30.63 20.52 -18.29
CA ALA A 11 -30.00 20.84 -17.02
C ALA A 11 -28.58 20.31 -17.05
N ALA A 12 -27.59 21.18 -17.20
CA ALA A 12 -26.19 20.85 -17.01
C ALA A 12 -26.04 20.33 -15.57
N SER A 13 -25.70 19.07 -15.44
CA SER A 13 -25.32 18.48 -14.15
C SER A 13 -24.10 19.26 -13.67
N THR A 14 -24.27 20.16 -12.70
CA THR A 14 -23.17 20.74 -11.96
C THR A 14 -22.52 19.61 -11.20
N THR A 15 -21.42 19.06 -11.73
CA THR A 15 -20.57 18.10 -11.01
C THR A 15 -20.11 18.81 -9.75
N GLN A 16 -20.61 18.39 -8.59
CA GLN A 16 -20.21 18.96 -7.32
C GLN A 16 -18.73 18.69 -7.12
N LEU A 17 -17.93 19.76 -7.02
CA LEU A 17 -16.51 19.64 -6.75
C LEU A 17 -16.29 19.04 -5.37
N SER A 18 -15.39 18.07 -5.27
CA SER A 18 -15.00 17.40 -4.03
C SER A 18 -13.47 17.36 -3.91
N PRO A 19 -12.91 17.52 -2.71
CA PRO A 19 -11.47 17.36 -2.47
C PRO A 19 -11.04 15.90 -2.40
N ASP A 20 -11.95 14.93 -2.48
CA ASP A 20 -11.70 13.52 -2.16
C ASP A 20 -10.56 12.90 -2.98
N SER A 21 -10.52 13.15 -4.29
CA SER A 21 -9.45 12.62 -5.15
C SER A 21 -8.07 13.19 -4.80
N ILE A 22 -8.02 14.46 -4.39
CA ILE A 22 -6.78 15.12 -3.98
C ILE A 22 -6.30 14.51 -2.66
N MET A 23 -7.21 14.37 -1.70
CA MET A 23 -6.90 13.79 -0.39
C MET A 23 -6.49 12.32 -0.51
N GLN A 24 -7.20 11.54 -1.32
CA GLN A 24 -6.87 10.14 -1.57
C GLN A 24 -5.46 9.99 -2.17
N LEU A 25 -5.12 10.79 -3.16
CA LEU A 25 -3.78 10.76 -3.75
C LEU A 25 -2.71 11.23 -2.77
N GLY A 26 -2.95 12.34 -2.06
CA GLY A 26 -1.99 12.93 -1.14
C GLY A 26 -1.67 12.03 0.07
N LEU A 27 -2.63 11.23 0.52
CA LEU A 27 -2.51 10.31 1.67
C LEU A 27 -2.27 8.86 1.25
N GLY A 28 -2.16 8.57 -0.04
CA GLY A 28 -1.99 7.21 -0.57
C GLY A 28 -0.74 6.48 -0.07
N PHE A 29 0.26 7.21 0.44
CA PHE A 29 1.45 6.60 1.03
C PHE A 29 1.15 5.79 2.30
N TRP A 30 0.07 6.09 3.05
CA TRP A 30 -0.33 5.29 4.20
C TRP A 30 -0.70 3.87 3.79
N ASP A 31 -1.52 3.72 2.77
CA ASP A 31 -1.95 2.43 2.24
C ASP A 31 -0.78 1.65 1.68
N SER A 32 0.02 2.30 0.85
CA SER A 32 1.21 1.71 0.25
C SER A 32 2.22 1.28 1.33
N LYS A 33 2.54 2.15 2.30
CA LYS A 33 3.51 1.81 3.36
C LYS A 33 3.00 0.71 4.28
N THR A 34 1.70 0.64 4.54
CA THR A 34 1.09 -0.44 5.32
C THR A 34 1.32 -1.80 4.64
N LEU A 35 1.09 -1.89 3.33
CA LEU A 35 1.36 -3.09 2.56
C LEU A 35 2.86 -3.44 2.54
N LEU A 36 3.72 -2.47 2.25
CA LEU A 36 5.16 -2.66 2.19
C LEU A 36 5.72 -3.18 3.52
N SER A 37 5.23 -2.65 4.65
CA SER A 37 5.62 -3.12 5.98
C SER A 37 5.12 -4.54 6.26
N ALA A 38 3.92 -4.89 5.81
CA ALA A 38 3.39 -6.25 5.95
C ALA A 38 4.22 -7.28 5.18
N VAL A 39 4.68 -6.94 3.98
CA VAL A 39 5.58 -7.78 3.18
C VAL A 39 6.94 -7.93 3.87
N GLU A 40 7.53 -6.84 4.33
CA GLU A 40 8.80 -6.82 5.06
C GLU A 40 8.76 -7.70 6.31
N LEU A 41 7.71 -7.58 7.11
CA LEU A 41 7.49 -8.36 8.33
C LEU A 41 7.19 -9.85 8.06
N GLY A 42 6.76 -10.21 6.85
CA GLY A 42 6.39 -11.58 6.50
C GLY A 42 5.00 -12.00 6.97
N VAL A 43 4.08 -11.05 7.14
CA VAL A 43 2.69 -11.30 7.59
C VAL A 43 2.03 -12.40 6.77
N PHE A 44 2.11 -12.33 5.46
CA PHE A 44 1.45 -13.26 4.54
C PHE A 44 2.06 -14.67 4.56
N THR A 45 3.35 -14.78 4.82
CA THR A 45 4.04 -16.06 4.98
C THR A 45 3.62 -16.72 6.27
N GLU A 46 3.51 -15.99 7.38
CA GLU A 46 3.03 -16.54 8.66
C GLU A 46 1.57 -17.01 8.61
N LEU A 47 0.74 -16.34 7.83
CA LEU A 47 -0.67 -16.69 7.64
C LEU A 47 -0.93 -17.74 6.56
N ALA A 48 0.09 -18.19 5.82
CA ALA A 48 -0.10 -19.11 4.70
C ALA A 48 -0.65 -20.47 5.12
N ASN A 49 -0.35 -20.95 6.33
CA ASN A 49 -0.72 -22.28 6.77
C ASN A 49 -2.02 -22.33 7.55
N LEU A 50 -2.32 -21.28 8.32
CA LEU A 50 -3.54 -21.21 9.14
C LEU A 50 -3.87 -19.77 9.55
N PRO A 51 -5.16 -19.46 9.77
CA PRO A 51 -5.56 -18.22 10.38
C PRO A 51 -5.00 -18.08 11.80
N LEU A 52 -4.59 -16.86 12.18
CA LEU A 52 -4.07 -16.53 13.50
C LEU A 52 -4.79 -15.30 14.08
N ASP A 53 -4.91 -15.26 15.40
CA ASP A 53 -5.33 -14.06 16.10
C ASP A 53 -4.20 -13.02 16.17
N ALA A 54 -4.55 -11.76 16.48
CA ALA A 54 -3.60 -10.66 16.51
C ALA A 54 -2.45 -10.88 17.50
N LYS A 55 -2.72 -11.50 18.65
CA LYS A 55 -1.70 -11.78 19.67
C LYS A 55 -0.69 -12.79 19.17
N SER A 56 -1.15 -13.93 18.67
CA SER A 56 -0.29 -14.99 18.14
C SER A 56 0.55 -14.50 16.97
N LEU A 57 -0.04 -13.72 16.07
CA LEU A 57 0.69 -13.15 14.93
C LEU A 57 1.71 -12.12 15.38
N ALA A 58 1.37 -11.24 16.33
CA ALA A 58 2.31 -10.28 16.90
C ALA A 58 3.52 -10.95 17.55
N GLU A 59 3.30 -12.02 18.31
CA GLU A 59 4.38 -12.80 18.94
C GLU A 59 5.31 -13.41 17.89
N ARG A 60 4.76 -14.01 16.83
CA ARG A 60 5.56 -14.60 15.74
C ARG A 60 6.36 -13.59 14.93
N LEU A 61 5.79 -12.42 14.71
CA LEU A 61 6.42 -11.34 13.92
C LEU A 61 7.28 -10.40 14.78
N GLY A 62 7.30 -10.55 16.09
CA GLY A 62 8.02 -9.65 17.00
C GLY A 62 7.40 -8.26 17.06
N LEU A 63 6.08 -8.13 16.88
CA LEU A 63 5.38 -6.85 16.92
C LEU A 63 5.02 -6.45 18.35
N HIS A 64 5.06 -5.15 18.60
CA HIS A 64 4.53 -4.62 19.85
C HIS A 64 3.01 -4.77 19.89
N SER A 65 2.48 -5.30 20.99
CA SER A 65 1.05 -5.64 21.13
C SER A 65 0.10 -4.46 20.93
N ARG A 66 0.54 -3.24 21.27
CA ARG A 66 -0.26 -2.01 21.18
C ARG A 66 -0.75 -1.71 19.75
N SER A 67 0.09 -1.96 18.75
CA SER A 67 -0.18 -1.54 17.36
C SER A 67 -0.60 -2.70 16.45
N ALA A 68 -0.44 -3.94 16.89
CA ALA A 68 -0.63 -5.12 16.04
C ALA A 68 -2.05 -5.21 15.48
N ARG A 69 -3.06 -5.02 16.34
CA ARG A 69 -4.46 -5.13 15.93
C ARG A 69 -4.84 -4.07 14.90
N ASP A 70 -4.50 -2.81 15.16
CA ASP A 70 -4.81 -1.70 14.25
C ASP A 70 -4.15 -1.89 12.89
N PHE A 71 -2.91 -2.35 12.89
CA PHE A 71 -2.16 -2.66 11.67
C PHE A 71 -2.81 -3.80 10.86
N LEU A 72 -3.22 -4.88 11.51
CA LEU A 72 -3.88 -6.01 10.85
C LEU A 72 -5.27 -5.63 10.35
N ASP A 73 -6.04 -4.86 11.12
CA ASP A 73 -7.35 -4.35 10.70
C ASP A 73 -7.23 -3.38 9.52
N ALA A 74 -6.16 -2.58 9.45
CA ALA A 74 -5.87 -1.75 8.28
C ALA A 74 -5.63 -2.60 7.02
N LEU A 75 -4.89 -3.71 7.13
CA LEU A 75 -4.70 -4.66 6.02
C LEU A 75 -6.01 -5.32 5.57
N VAL A 76 -6.93 -5.59 6.50
CA VAL A 76 -8.28 -6.07 6.17
C VAL A 76 -9.06 -4.99 5.41
N ALA A 77 -9.03 -3.76 5.89
CA ALA A 77 -9.70 -2.62 5.23
C ALA A 77 -9.16 -2.36 3.82
N LEU A 78 -7.87 -2.61 3.59
CA LEU A 78 -7.22 -2.50 2.27
C LEU A 78 -7.47 -3.73 1.37
N GLY A 79 -8.18 -4.74 1.85
CA GLY A 79 -8.44 -5.97 1.09
C GLY A 79 -7.23 -6.90 0.95
N MET A 80 -6.21 -6.72 1.78
CA MET A 80 -4.99 -7.54 1.77
C MET A 80 -5.09 -8.74 2.73
N LEU A 81 -5.95 -8.67 3.73
CA LEU A 81 -6.28 -9.77 4.64
C LEU A 81 -7.79 -9.95 4.72
N GLN A 82 -8.19 -11.12 5.20
CA GLN A 82 -9.55 -11.44 5.64
C GLN A 82 -9.57 -11.58 7.15
N ARG A 83 -10.70 -11.27 7.76
CA ARG A 83 -10.93 -11.47 9.19
C ARG A 83 -12.22 -12.22 9.43
N SER A 84 -12.17 -13.25 10.26
CA SER A 84 -13.34 -13.99 10.76
C SER A 84 -13.24 -14.07 12.28
N GLY A 85 -14.14 -13.37 12.98
CA GLY A 85 -14.04 -13.21 14.43
C GLY A 85 -12.72 -12.53 14.83
N GLU A 86 -11.93 -13.21 15.64
CA GLU A 86 -10.61 -12.73 16.10
C GLU A 86 -9.45 -13.22 15.21
N HIS A 87 -9.71 -14.02 14.17
CA HIS A 87 -8.68 -14.61 13.33
C HIS A 87 -8.51 -13.88 12.00
N TYR A 88 -7.26 -13.67 11.62
CA TYR A 88 -6.84 -13.10 10.35
C TYR A 88 -6.33 -14.20 9.43
N ALA A 89 -6.58 -14.06 8.15
CA ALA A 89 -6.14 -14.98 7.10
C ALA A 89 -5.74 -14.21 5.85
N ASN A 90 -4.90 -14.82 5.02
CA ASN A 90 -4.62 -14.31 3.69
C ASN A 90 -5.88 -14.30 2.83
N THR A 91 -5.96 -13.36 1.89
CA THR A 91 -6.85 -13.49 0.74
C THR A 91 -6.27 -14.50 -0.25
N PRO A 92 -7.05 -15.04 -1.21
CA PRO A 92 -6.48 -15.91 -2.24
C PRO A 92 -5.32 -15.27 -3.00
N ALA A 93 -5.39 -13.97 -3.27
CA ALA A 93 -4.34 -13.26 -3.98
C ALA A 93 -3.07 -13.07 -3.14
N THR A 94 -3.21 -12.64 -1.88
CA THR A 94 -2.05 -12.45 -1.01
C THR A 94 -1.40 -13.77 -0.62
N ASP A 95 -2.19 -14.84 -0.48
CA ASP A 95 -1.65 -16.19 -0.28
C ASP A 95 -0.84 -16.67 -1.47
N LEU A 96 -1.33 -16.43 -2.69
CA LEU A 96 -0.63 -16.85 -3.90
C LEU A 96 0.65 -16.05 -4.17
N PHE A 97 0.60 -14.72 -4.00
CA PHE A 97 1.64 -13.82 -4.47
C PHE A 97 2.54 -13.24 -3.38
N LEU A 98 2.17 -13.31 -2.11
CA LEU A 98 2.93 -12.72 -1.00
C LEU A 98 3.40 -13.73 0.06
N ASP A 99 3.20 -15.02 -0.17
CA ASP A 99 3.86 -16.08 0.59
C ASP A 99 5.24 -16.39 -0.01
N ARG A 100 6.29 -16.15 0.78
CA ARG A 100 7.69 -16.36 0.36
C ARG A 100 8.02 -17.79 -0.04
N ALA A 101 7.25 -18.77 0.43
CA ALA A 101 7.46 -20.17 0.10
C ALA A 101 6.97 -20.57 -1.29
N LYS A 102 6.22 -19.72 -1.96
CA LYS A 102 5.61 -20.03 -3.26
C LYS A 102 6.45 -19.52 -4.44
N PRO A 103 6.51 -20.28 -5.55
CA PRO A 103 7.22 -19.85 -6.77
C PRO A 103 6.64 -18.57 -7.39
N SER A 104 5.36 -18.27 -7.09
CA SER A 104 4.63 -17.07 -7.55
C SER A 104 4.91 -15.82 -6.72
N TYR A 105 5.80 -15.88 -5.74
CA TYR A 105 6.10 -14.76 -4.84
C TYR A 105 6.54 -13.50 -5.58
N LEU A 106 5.83 -12.41 -5.38
CA LEU A 106 6.12 -11.08 -5.94
C LEU A 106 6.75 -10.11 -4.93
N GLY A 107 6.79 -10.51 -3.67
CA GLY A 107 7.18 -9.63 -2.58
C GLY A 107 8.59 -9.06 -2.69
N GLY A 108 9.50 -9.74 -3.40
CA GLY A 108 10.87 -9.24 -3.60
C GLY A 108 10.93 -7.86 -4.27
N MET A 109 10.04 -7.57 -5.24
CA MET A 109 9.92 -6.23 -5.83
C MET A 109 9.41 -5.21 -4.81
N LEU A 110 8.45 -5.59 -3.98
CA LEU A 110 7.91 -4.72 -2.94
C LEU A 110 8.93 -4.47 -1.82
N GLU A 111 9.73 -5.47 -1.46
CA GLU A 111 10.84 -5.33 -0.52
C GLU A 111 11.88 -4.33 -1.03
N MET A 112 12.29 -4.46 -2.30
CA MET A 112 13.19 -3.51 -2.94
C MET A 112 12.59 -2.10 -2.98
N ALA A 113 11.32 -1.97 -3.34
CA ALA A 113 10.63 -0.69 -3.33
C ALA A 113 10.61 -0.05 -1.94
N ASN A 114 10.34 -0.84 -0.90
CA ASN A 114 10.32 -0.38 0.48
C ASN A 114 11.69 0.07 0.98
N GLN A 115 12.72 -0.70 0.70
CA GLN A 115 14.08 -0.46 1.22
C GLN A 115 14.82 0.65 0.47
N ARG A 116 14.61 0.76 -0.84
CA ARG A 116 15.36 1.69 -1.70
C ARG A 116 14.51 2.84 -2.23
N LEU A 117 13.42 2.55 -2.93
CA LEU A 117 12.67 3.57 -3.65
C LEU A 117 11.87 4.48 -2.71
N TYR A 118 11.20 3.89 -1.73
CA TYR A 118 10.34 4.63 -0.81
C TYR A 118 11.08 5.73 -0.05
N PRO A 119 12.27 5.47 0.57
CA PRO A 119 13.04 6.52 1.25
C PRO A 119 13.48 7.65 0.32
N PHE A 120 13.88 7.32 -0.91
CA PHE A 120 14.36 8.33 -1.88
C PHE A 120 13.24 9.23 -2.38
N TRP A 121 12.04 8.72 -2.52
CA TRP A 121 10.87 9.50 -2.93
C TRP A 121 10.50 10.59 -1.92
N GLY A 122 10.88 10.46 -0.65
CA GLY A 122 10.75 11.52 0.34
C GLY A 122 11.50 12.80 -0.02
N SER A 123 12.54 12.72 -0.86
CA SER A 123 13.35 13.84 -1.33
C SER A 123 12.96 14.36 -2.73
N LEU A 124 11.80 13.97 -3.26
CA LEU A 124 11.38 14.34 -4.62
C LEU A 124 11.40 15.86 -4.85
N THR A 125 10.91 16.64 -3.89
CA THR A 125 10.86 18.11 -4.01
C THR A 125 12.26 18.71 -4.15
N GLU A 126 13.25 18.17 -3.43
CA GLU A 126 14.65 18.59 -3.55
C GLU A 126 15.22 18.22 -4.92
N ALA A 127 14.96 17.01 -5.40
CA ALA A 127 15.37 16.60 -6.75
C ALA A 127 14.84 17.53 -7.83
N LEU A 128 13.56 17.89 -7.74
CA LEU A 128 12.92 18.81 -8.69
C LEU A 128 13.49 20.24 -8.65
N ARG A 129 13.89 20.71 -7.47
CA ARG A 129 14.46 22.06 -7.32
C ARG A 129 15.91 22.14 -7.79
N THR A 130 16.69 21.11 -7.56
CA THR A 130 18.15 21.15 -7.78
C THR A 130 18.58 20.46 -9.06
N GLY A 131 17.76 19.56 -9.62
CA GLY A 131 18.14 18.67 -10.70
C GLY A 131 19.17 17.59 -10.29
N ASN A 132 19.53 17.51 -9.01
CA ASN A 132 20.48 16.54 -8.50
C ASN A 132 19.79 15.23 -8.10
N PRO A 133 20.43 14.06 -8.34
CA PRO A 133 19.90 12.79 -7.90
C PRO A 133 19.75 12.72 -6.38
N GLN A 134 18.71 12.05 -5.91
CA GLN A 134 18.40 11.86 -4.48
C GLN A 134 18.46 10.37 -4.10
N ASN A 135 19.38 9.64 -4.68
CA ASN A 135 19.64 8.22 -4.43
C ASN A 135 21.04 8.01 -3.83
N GLU A 136 21.57 6.82 -3.92
CA GLU A 136 22.90 6.43 -3.41
C GLU A 136 24.03 7.34 -3.93
N ILE A 137 23.90 7.83 -5.15
CA ILE A 137 24.90 8.72 -5.79
C ILE A 137 25.09 10.03 -5.00
N LYS A 138 24.03 10.54 -4.36
CA LYS A 138 24.11 11.76 -3.55
C LYS A 138 25.12 11.65 -2.41
N LYS A 139 25.32 10.46 -1.86
CA LYS A 139 26.25 10.20 -0.74
C LYS A 139 27.65 9.80 -1.20
N GLY A 140 27.92 9.78 -2.51
CA GLY A 140 29.19 9.34 -3.05
C GLY A 140 29.44 7.83 -2.89
N GLU A 141 28.39 7.07 -2.62
CA GLU A 141 28.45 5.61 -2.58
C GLU A 141 28.55 5.06 -4.01
N ASP A 142 29.43 4.08 -4.21
CA ASP A 142 29.61 3.45 -5.51
C ASP A 142 28.32 2.68 -5.86
N LEU A 143 27.73 3.02 -7.00
CA LEU A 143 26.45 2.43 -7.46
C LEU A 143 26.55 0.90 -7.59
N PHE A 144 27.75 0.38 -7.81
CA PHE A 144 28.02 -1.06 -7.97
C PHE A 144 28.32 -1.79 -6.66
N ALA A 145 28.58 -1.07 -5.58
CA ALA A 145 28.79 -1.66 -4.26
C ALA A 145 27.47 -1.95 -3.53
N ALA A 146 26.35 -1.40 -4.02
CA ALA A 146 25.01 -1.53 -3.42
C ALA A 146 24.10 -2.57 -4.14
N LEU A 147 24.63 -3.26 -5.17
CA LEU A 147 23.97 -4.33 -5.89
C LEU A 147 24.50 -5.69 -5.45
#